data_dceb357c97dd8c44c7511b08f8e1c050
#
_entry.id   dceb357c97dd8c44c7511b08f8e1c050
#
_cell.length_a   1.000
_cell.length_b   1.000
_cell.length_c   1.000
_cell.angle_alpha   90.00
_cell.angle_beta   90.00
_cell.angle_gamma   90.00
#
_symmetry.space_group_name_H-M   'P 1'
#
loop_
_entity.id
_entity.type
_entity.pdbx_description
1 polymer ?
#
loop_
_entity_poly.entity_id
_entity_poly.type
_entity_poly.pdbx_seq_one_letter_code
_entity_poly.pdbx_strand_id
1 'polypeptide(L)'
;MKHKIILIISALCLAMGTLAQCPVRNTAFSGGEHLSYDLYFNWKFIWFKVGSAEMDIQQTKYKGQDAYRAYLITRGSKTADRYFVLRDTLTTYTTLDIVPLFYTKNALEGKRYSKERVVYSYNEEGITLDLTYQKNSDPVRKNIVTVSECPYDMISMLLKARSFDGSKFKVGDRIKFLMAEGKHCEEQYIVYRGREKFTNDYTDVTYDCLVFSFVEKEGKKEKEVVTFYVTNDKNHIPVRLDLHLKFGSAKAFLHTAKGVRNK
;
A
#
# COMPACT_ATOMS: atom_id res chain seq x y z
N MET A 1 -7.83 56.66 22.74
CA MET A 1 -7.34 56.07 21.47
C MET A 1 -6.50 54.77 21.67
N LYS A 2 -6.77 53.96 22.72
CA LYS A 2 -5.98 52.72 23.00
C LYS A 2 -6.76 51.38 22.86
N HIS A 3 -8.02 51.42 22.43
CA HIS A 3 -8.87 50.20 22.35
C HIS A 3 -9.21 49.70 20.92
N LYS A 4 -8.69 50.34 19.85
CA LYS A 4 -8.96 49.93 18.46
C LYS A 4 -7.87 49.09 17.79
N ILE A 5 -6.73 48.87 18.48
CA ILE A 5 -5.60 48.09 17.88
C ILE A 5 -5.64 46.62 18.25
N ILE A 6 -6.36 46.21 19.30
CA ILE A 6 -6.42 44.82 19.77
C ILE A 6 -7.35 43.93 18.92
N LEU A 7 -8.29 44.51 18.18
CA LEU A 7 -9.28 43.74 17.36
C LEU A 7 -8.80 43.34 15.97
N ILE A 8 -7.64 43.86 15.51
CA ILE A 8 -7.12 43.53 14.17
C ILE A 8 -6.15 42.36 14.22
N ILE A 9 -5.55 42.00 15.36
CA ILE A 9 -4.61 40.87 15.50
C ILE A 9 -5.33 39.54 15.67
N SER A 10 -6.59 39.54 16.11
CA SER A 10 -7.39 38.31 16.30
C SER A 10 -8.03 37.77 15.01
N ALA A 11 -8.07 38.55 13.92
CA ALA A 11 -8.69 38.15 12.66
C ALA A 11 -7.70 37.50 11.64
N LEU A 12 -6.39 37.47 11.93
CA LEU A 12 -5.37 36.96 11.02
C LEU A 12 -4.99 35.50 11.26
N CYS A 13 -5.60 34.83 12.27
CA CYS A 13 -5.29 33.44 12.61
C CYS A 13 -6.30 32.39 12.09
N LEU A 14 -7.26 32.75 11.27
CA LEU A 14 -8.37 31.87 10.86
C LEU A 14 -8.39 31.46 9.39
N ALA A 15 -7.32 31.68 8.64
CA ALA A 15 -7.20 31.21 7.26
C ALA A 15 -5.99 30.29 7.07
N MET A 16 -5.69 29.42 8.05
CA MET A 16 -4.97 28.18 7.71
C MET A 16 -5.99 27.25 7.11
N GLY A 17 -6.12 27.30 5.78
CA GLY A 17 -6.82 26.28 5.02
C GLY A 17 -6.38 24.92 5.55
N THR A 18 -7.31 24.06 5.87
CA THR A 18 -7.06 22.66 6.23
C THR A 18 -6.48 21.98 5.00
N LEU A 19 -5.19 22.16 4.75
CA LEU A 19 -4.44 21.27 3.87
C LEU A 19 -4.74 19.85 4.37
N ALA A 20 -5.28 19.03 3.51
CA ALA A 20 -5.55 17.64 3.84
C ALA A 20 -4.33 17.05 4.55
N GLN A 21 -4.48 16.70 5.83
CA GLN A 21 -3.36 16.24 6.66
C GLN A 21 -2.97 14.83 6.18
N CYS A 22 -2.14 14.77 5.14
CA CYS A 22 -1.56 13.53 4.63
C CYS A 22 -0.50 12.91 5.54
N PRO A 23 0.31 13.70 6.31
CA PRO A 23 1.40 13.15 7.07
C PRO A 23 0.95 12.12 8.09
N VAL A 24 1.61 10.97 8.09
CA VAL A 24 1.47 9.93 9.09
C VAL A 24 2.84 9.66 9.68
N ARG A 25 2.97 9.82 10.99
CA ARG A 25 4.24 9.52 11.68
C ARG A 25 4.57 8.04 11.51
N ASN A 26 5.65 7.77 10.80
CA ASN A 26 6.16 6.41 10.66
C ASN A 26 6.72 5.90 11.99
N THR A 27 6.15 4.81 12.50
CA THR A 27 6.59 4.13 13.73
C THR A 27 7.06 2.69 13.46
N ALA A 28 6.82 2.14 12.27
CA ALA A 28 6.89 0.72 12.00
C ALA A 28 8.16 0.25 11.28
N PHE A 29 8.73 1.08 10.41
CA PHE A 29 9.85 0.67 9.57
C PHE A 29 10.95 1.74 9.49
N SER A 30 12.09 1.38 8.92
CA SER A 30 13.20 2.29 8.60
C SER A 30 13.80 1.96 7.24
N GLY A 31 14.64 2.85 6.71
CA GLY A 31 15.46 2.53 5.53
C GLY A 31 16.37 1.35 5.80
N GLY A 32 16.47 0.43 4.85
CA GLY A 32 17.24 -0.82 4.95
C GLY A 32 16.39 -2.04 5.33
N GLU A 33 15.07 -1.88 5.50
CA GLU A 33 14.18 -3.04 5.69
C GLU A 33 14.04 -3.83 4.39
N HIS A 34 14.21 -5.15 4.48
CA HIS A 34 14.01 -6.11 3.40
C HIS A 34 13.15 -7.26 3.90
N LEU A 35 12.04 -7.51 3.21
CA LEU A 35 11.11 -8.61 3.46
C LEU A 35 11.05 -9.50 2.23
N SER A 36 11.22 -10.81 2.40
CA SER A 36 11.02 -11.78 1.32
C SER A 36 9.88 -12.74 1.62
N TYR A 37 9.18 -13.15 0.58
CA TYR A 37 7.99 -13.99 0.66
C TYR A 37 8.05 -15.14 -0.32
N ASP A 38 7.53 -16.29 0.11
CA ASP A 38 7.22 -17.42 -0.74
C ASP A 38 5.77 -17.33 -1.20
N LEU A 39 5.55 -17.49 -2.52
CA LEU A 39 4.22 -17.42 -3.12
C LEU A 39 3.70 -18.80 -3.43
N TYR A 40 2.46 -19.06 -3.01
CA TYR A 40 1.74 -20.30 -3.24
C TYR A 40 0.44 -20.03 -3.97
N PHE A 41 0.06 -20.96 -4.84
CA PHE A 41 -1.22 -20.95 -5.55
C PHE A 41 -1.96 -22.25 -5.30
N ASN A 42 -3.28 -22.14 -5.06
CA ASN A 42 -4.15 -23.27 -4.87
C ASN A 42 -4.78 -23.70 -6.18
N TRP A 43 -4.55 -24.97 -6.56
CA TRP A 43 -5.23 -25.62 -7.68
C TRP A 43 -5.90 -26.89 -7.18
N LYS A 44 -7.22 -26.97 -7.23
CA LYS A 44 -7.99 -28.16 -6.85
C LYS A 44 -7.55 -28.77 -5.50
N PHE A 45 -7.47 -27.98 -4.44
CA PHE A 45 -7.08 -28.37 -3.07
C PHE A 45 -5.58 -28.62 -2.82
N ILE A 46 -4.72 -28.48 -3.83
CA ILE A 46 -3.27 -28.63 -3.65
C ILE A 46 -2.61 -27.25 -3.74
N TRP A 47 -1.71 -26.96 -2.81
CA TRP A 47 -0.91 -25.75 -2.78
C TRP A 47 0.46 -26.00 -3.42
N PHE A 48 0.80 -25.19 -4.39
CA PHE A 48 2.09 -25.23 -5.08
C PHE A 48 2.85 -23.93 -4.84
N LYS A 49 4.13 -24.04 -4.52
CA LYS A 49 5.02 -22.87 -4.52
C LYS A 49 5.22 -22.43 -5.98
N VAL A 50 4.75 -21.23 -6.29
CA VAL A 50 4.72 -20.70 -7.65
C VAL A 50 5.69 -19.54 -7.89
N GLY A 51 6.32 -19.01 -6.85
CA GLY A 51 7.23 -17.88 -7.01
C GLY A 51 7.68 -17.29 -5.68
N SER A 52 8.17 -16.06 -5.77
CA SER A 52 8.59 -15.25 -4.63
C SER A 52 8.19 -13.79 -4.81
N ALA A 53 8.14 -13.05 -3.70
CA ALA A 53 8.06 -11.60 -3.71
C ALA A 53 9.11 -11.03 -2.74
N GLU A 54 9.63 -9.86 -3.07
CA GLU A 54 10.59 -9.11 -2.27
C GLU A 54 10.11 -7.68 -2.11
N MET A 55 10.09 -7.19 -0.89
CA MET A 55 9.77 -5.80 -0.57
C MET A 55 10.96 -5.16 0.13
N ASP A 56 11.43 -4.04 -0.40
CA ASP A 56 12.53 -3.26 0.16
C ASP A 56 12.08 -1.83 0.44
N ILE A 57 12.59 -1.27 1.53
CA ILE A 57 12.40 0.13 1.91
C ILE A 57 13.78 0.76 2.03
N GLN A 58 14.04 1.79 1.24
CA GLN A 58 15.28 2.54 1.21
C GLN A 58 15.03 3.99 1.57
N GLN A 59 15.86 4.58 2.43
CA GLN A 59 15.90 6.02 2.61
C GLN A 59 16.75 6.63 1.50
N THR A 60 16.23 7.66 0.83
CA THR A 60 16.84 8.26 -0.35
C THR A 60 16.37 9.72 -0.49
N LYS A 61 16.62 10.31 -1.66
CA LYS A 61 16.05 11.62 -2.04
C LYS A 61 15.15 11.47 -3.28
N TYR A 62 14.01 12.18 -3.26
CA TYR A 62 13.16 12.35 -4.42
C TYR A 62 13.06 13.84 -4.75
N LYS A 63 13.57 14.25 -5.94
CA LYS A 63 13.63 15.66 -6.36
C LYS A 63 14.32 16.59 -5.31
N GLY A 64 15.39 16.10 -4.65
CA GLY A 64 16.13 16.85 -3.64
C GLY A 64 15.59 16.77 -2.21
N GLN A 65 14.37 16.29 -2.01
CA GLN A 65 13.71 16.10 -0.71
C GLN A 65 14.02 14.71 -0.16
N ASP A 66 14.24 14.60 1.16
CA ASP A 66 14.39 13.30 1.83
C ASP A 66 13.12 12.47 1.69
N ALA A 67 13.28 11.20 1.34
CA ALA A 67 12.18 10.33 0.98
C ALA A 67 12.47 8.87 1.36
N TYR A 68 11.41 8.08 1.52
CA TYR A 68 11.48 6.63 1.39
C TYR A 68 11.18 6.26 -0.06
N ARG A 69 11.97 5.32 -0.58
CA ARG A 69 11.65 4.52 -1.77
C ARG A 69 11.29 3.13 -1.29
N ALA A 70 10.06 2.71 -1.51
CA ALA A 70 9.66 1.32 -1.28
C ALA A 70 9.32 0.66 -2.61
N TYR A 71 9.75 -0.59 -2.80
CA TYR A 71 9.44 -1.36 -3.98
C TYR A 71 9.10 -2.80 -3.64
N LEU A 72 8.17 -3.35 -4.39
CA LEU A 72 7.74 -4.75 -4.34
C LEU A 72 8.02 -5.38 -5.70
N ILE A 73 8.82 -6.45 -5.70
CA ILE A 73 9.11 -7.25 -6.89
C ILE A 73 8.49 -8.63 -6.70
N THR A 74 7.65 -9.05 -7.64
CA THR A 74 7.04 -10.37 -7.64
C THR A 74 7.49 -11.16 -8.85
N ARG A 75 7.90 -12.42 -8.65
CA ARG A 75 8.41 -13.28 -9.71
C ARG A 75 7.85 -14.70 -9.61
N GLY A 76 7.27 -15.18 -10.68
CA GLY A 76 6.94 -16.59 -10.86
C GLY A 76 8.20 -17.45 -10.97
N SER A 77 8.11 -18.70 -10.52
CA SER A 77 9.16 -19.71 -10.71
C SER A 77 9.23 -20.14 -12.18
N LYS A 78 10.38 -20.67 -12.61
CA LYS A 78 10.55 -21.22 -13.97
C LYS A 78 9.49 -22.28 -14.32
N THR A 79 9.05 -23.06 -13.34
CA THR A 79 8.01 -24.08 -13.54
C THR A 79 6.64 -23.45 -13.70
N ALA A 80 6.28 -22.45 -12.87
CA ALA A 80 5.02 -21.74 -12.96
C ALA A 80 4.90 -20.94 -14.27
N ASP A 81 5.99 -20.37 -14.77
CA ASP A 81 6.03 -19.59 -16.01
C ASP A 81 5.59 -20.38 -17.27
N ARG A 82 5.64 -21.70 -17.22
CA ARG A 82 5.11 -22.53 -18.31
C ARG A 82 3.59 -22.44 -18.45
N TYR A 83 2.92 -22.04 -17.38
CA TYR A 83 1.46 -21.92 -17.31
C TYR A 83 1.02 -20.47 -17.22
N PHE A 84 1.71 -19.67 -16.39
CA PHE A 84 1.38 -18.29 -16.15
C PHE A 84 2.64 -17.51 -15.75
N VAL A 85 3.06 -16.60 -16.61
CA VAL A 85 4.20 -15.70 -16.31
C VAL A 85 3.77 -14.66 -15.30
N LEU A 86 4.56 -14.46 -14.24
CA LEU A 86 4.34 -13.43 -13.23
C LEU A 86 5.63 -12.63 -13.03
N ARG A 87 5.60 -11.35 -13.41
CA ARG A 87 6.72 -10.41 -13.29
C ARG A 87 6.18 -9.03 -13.00
N ASP A 88 6.11 -8.69 -11.74
CA ASP A 88 5.60 -7.39 -11.34
C ASP A 88 6.67 -6.61 -10.58
N THR A 89 6.72 -5.31 -10.83
CA THR A 89 7.53 -4.36 -10.08
C THR A 89 6.68 -3.15 -9.78
N LEU A 90 6.43 -2.92 -8.49
CA LEU A 90 5.75 -1.74 -7.98
C LEU A 90 6.78 -0.90 -7.23
N THR A 91 6.77 0.39 -7.43
CA THR A 91 7.67 1.33 -6.72
C THR A 91 6.89 2.56 -6.30
N THR A 92 7.03 2.95 -5.05
CA THR A 92 6.53 4.23 -4.54
C THR A 92 7.67 5.06 -3.96
N TYR A 93 7.52 6.38 -4.02
CA TYR A 93 8.29 7.34 -3.25
C TYR A 93 7.34 8.08 -2.33
N THR A 94 7.69 8.18 -1.05
CA THR A 94 6.95 8.96 -0.06
C THR A 94 7.90 9.90 0.68
N THR A 95 7.37 10.94 1.31
CA THR A 95 8.12 11.66 2.34
C THR A 95 8.43 10.73 3.52
N LEU A 96 9.23 11.20 4.48
CA LEU A 96 9.50 10.43 5.72
C LEU A 96 8.23 10.26 6.59
N ASP A 97 7.22 11.10 6.40
CA ASP A 97 5.89 11.00 7.01
C ASP A 97 4.85 10.32 6.12
N ILE A 98 5.32 9.46 5.22
CA ILE A 98 4.49 8.58 4.35
C ILE A 98 3.50 9.36 3.45
N VAL A 99 3.80 10.61 3.08
CA VAL A 99 3.03 11.34 2.07
C VAL A 99 3.48 10.87 0.68
N PRO A 100 2.59 10.32 -0.19
CA PRO A 100 2.97 9.83 -1.50
C PRO A 100 3.50 10.94 -2.41
N LEU A 101 4.55 10.66 -3.17
CA LEU A 101 5.19 11.60 -4.10
C LEU A 101 5.16 11.08 -5.55
N PHE A 102 5.29 9.76 -5.71
CA PHE A 102 5.35 9.11 -7.00
C PHE A 102 5.06 7.62 -6.86
N TYR A 103 4.36 7.05 -7.82
CA TYR A 103 4.11 5.61 -7.91
C TYR A 103 4.25 5.12 -9.34
N THR A 104 4.76 3.91 -9.50
CA THR A 104 4.73 3.19 -10.78
C THR A 104 4.56 1.69 -10.56
N LYS A 105 3.82 1.06 -11.46
CA LYS A 105 3.65 -0.39 -11.57
C LYS A 105 4.01 -0.82 -12.99
N ASN A 106 4.86 -1.84 -13.11
CA ASN A 106 5.11 -2.57 -14.34
C ASN A 106 4.76 -4.02 -14.04
N ALA A 107 3.75 -4.55 -14.69
CA ALA A 107 3.23 -5.90 -14.41
C ALA A 107 3.11 -6.71 -15.70
N LEU A 108 3.69 -7.92 -15.70
CA LEU A 108 3.48 -8.93 -16.72
C LEU A 108 2.80 -10.13 -16.08
N GLU A 109 1.48 -10.23 -16.33
CA GLU A 109 0.60 -11.26 -15.79
C GLU A 109 0.07 -12.14 -16.93
N GLY A 110 0.63 -13.34 -17.07
CA GLY A 110 0.39 -14.20 -18.23
C GLY A 110 0.92 -13.55 -19.50
N LYS A 111 0.02 -13.17 -20.41
CA LYS A 111 0.32 -12.45 -21.67
C LYS A 111 0.01 -10.95 -21.59
N ARG A 112 -0.49 -10.49 -20.45
CA ARG A 112 -0.90 -9.11 -20.27
C ARG A 112 0.23 -8.33 -19.62
N TYR A 113 0.76 -7.35 -20.34
CA TYR A 113 1.64 -6.33 -19.78
C TYR A 113 0.85 -5.07 -19.45
N SER A 114 1.07 -4.49 -18.29
CA SER A 114 0.50 -3.20 -17.90
C SER A 114 1.55 -2.31 -17.25
N LYS A 115 1.46 -1.02 -17.54
CA LYS A 115 2.29 0.02 -16.97
C LYS A 115 1.40 1.12 -16.40
N GLU A 116 1.66 1.47 -15.15
CA GLU A 116 0.94 2.52 -14.43
C GLU A 116 1.92 3.53 -13.84
N ARG A 117 1.50 4.78 -13.78
CA ARG A 117 2.24 5.84 -13.12
C ARG A 117 1.27 6.82 -12.48
N VAL A 118 1.59 7.28 -11.28
CA VAL A 118 0.92 8.36 -10.56
C VAL A 118 1.97 9.36 -10.09
N VAL A 119 1.79 10.63 -10.45
CA VAL A 119 2.59 11.74 -9.91
C VAL A 119 1.68 12.58 -9.03
N TYR A 120 2.11 12.82 -7.81
CA TYR A 120 1.35 13.59 -6.82
C TYR A 120 1.89 15.02 -6.76
N SER A 121 0.99 16.00 -6.82
CA SER A 121 1.31 17.42 -6.69
C SER A 121 0.38 18.03 -5.63
N TYR A 122 0.98 18.67 -4.63
CA TYR A 122 0.29 19.25 -3.48
C TYR A 122 0.29 20.77 -3.62
N ASN A 123 -0.88 21.39 -3.63
CA ASN A 123 -1.06 22.84 -3.74
C ASN A 123 -2.23 23.31 -2.83
N GLU A 124 -2.49 24.61 -2.80
CA GLU A 124 -3.54 25.21 -1.97
C GLU A 124 -4.95 24.75 -2.38
N GLU A 125 -5.15 24.38 -3.64
CA GLU A 125 -6.44 23.92 -4.19
C GLU A 125 -6.74 22.46 -3.88
N GLY A 126 -5.73 21.69 -3.44
CA GLY A 126 -5.86 20.27 -3.15
C GLY A 126 -4.67 19.44 -3.66
N ILE A 127 -4.94 18.18 -3.94
CA ILE A 127 -3.93 17.23 -4.39
C ILE A 127 -4.24 16.82 -5.82
N THR A 128 -3.37 17.22 -6.74
CA THR A 128 -3.50 16.89 -8.17
C THR A 128 -2.70 15.65 -8.49
N LEU A 129 -3.33 14.69 -9.16
CA LEU A 129 -2.78 13.42 -9.61
C LEU A 129 -2.64 13.41 -11.13
N ASP A 130 -1.43 13.26 -11.65
CA ASP A 130 -1.17 12.94 -13.06
C ASP A 130 -1.12 11.41 -13.18
N LEU A 131 -2.20 10.82 -13.71
CA LEU A 131 -2.40 9.40 -13.88
C LEU A 131 -2.02 8.97 -15.28
N THR A 132 -1.26 7.90 -15.40
CA THR A 132 -0.87 7.32 -16.70
C THR A 132 -1.05 5.82 -16.66
N TYR A 133 -1.69 5.26 -17.69
CA TYR A 133 -1.91 3.83 -17.86
C TYR A 133 -1.65 3.38 -19.29
N GLN A 134 -0.97 2.25 -19.44
CA GLN A 134 -0.80 1.56 -20.71
C GLN A 134 -1.00 0.07 -20.53
N LYS A 135 -1.68 -0.57 -21.46
CA LYS A 135 -1.85 -2.03 -21.51
C LYS A 135 -1.31 -2.56 -22.83
N ASN A 136 -0.39 -3.51 -22.76
CA ASN A 136 0.30 -4.07 -23.93
C ASN A 136 0.85 -2.95 -24.85
N SER A 137 0.54 -2.98 -26.12
CA SER A 137 0.87 -1.96 -27.11
C SER A 137 -0.24 -0.92 -27.33
N ASP A 138 -1.28 -0.90 -26.48
CA ASP A 138 -2.34 0.09 -26.57
C ASP A 138 -1.78 1.51 -26.40
N PRO A 139 -2.44 2.55 -26.94
CA PRO A 139 -2.08 3.93 -26.68
C PRO A 139 -2.06 4.24 -25.17
N VAL A 140 -1.10 5.07 -24.76
CA VAL A 140 -1.00 5.54 -23.38
C VAL A 140 -2.23 6.41 -23.06
N ARG A 141 -2.94 6.05 -22.00
CA ARG A 141 -4.04 6.86 -21.46
C ARG A 141 -3.49 7.75 -20.36
N LYS A 142 -3.92 9.01 -20.37
CA LYS A 142 -3.57 10.01 -19.35
C LYS A 142 -4.85 10.58 -18.76
N ASN A 143 -4.83 10.87 -17.48
CA ASN A 143 -5.92 11.53 -16.76
C ASN A 143 -5.33 12.43 -15.68
N ILE A 144 -5.98 13.56 -15.41
CA ILE A 144 -5.63 14.46 -14.31
C ILE A 144 -6.84 14.53 -13.39
N VAL A 145 -6.62 14.24 -12.12
CA VAL A 145 -7.67 14.22 -11.09
C VAL A 145 -7.22 15.10 -9.94
N THR A 146 -8.09 15.98 -9.45
CA THR A 146 -7.85 16.74 -8.22
C THR A 146 -8.77 16.23 -7.12
N VAL A 147 -8.20 15.96 -5.95
CA VAL A 147 -8.89 15.46 -4.76
C VAL A 147 -8.58 16.31 -3.54
N SER A 148 -9.49 16.34 -2.58
CA SER A 148 -9.32 17.06 -1.31
C SER A 148 -8.83 16.18 -0.15
N GLU A 149 -8.99 14.85 -0.27
CA GLU A 149 -8.49 13.87 0.70
C GLU A 149 -7.18 13.27 0.21
N CYS A 150 -6.34 12.79 1.13
CA CYS A 150 -5.07 12.17 0.80
C CYS A 150 -5.24 10.87 0.02
N PRO A 151 -4.77 10.80 -1.24
CA PRO A 151 -4.74 9.59 -2.01
C PRO A 151 -3.46 8.81 -1.74
N TYR A 152 -3.55 7.48 -1.76
CA TYR A 152 -2.44 6.56 -1.59
C TYR A 152 -2.42 5.57 -2.74
N ASP A 153 -1.25 5.21 -3.22
CA ASP A 153 -1.06 4.01 -4.04
C ASP A 153 -1.01 2.76 -3.15
N MET A 154 -1.00 1.58 -3.77
CA MET A 154 -1.00 0.30 -3.08
C MET A 154 0.14 0.18 -2.05
N ILE A 155 1.36 0.59 -2.41
CA ILE A 155 2.53 0.44 -1.54
C ILE A 155 2.52 1.50 -0.44
N SER A 156 2.23 2.76 -0.76
CA SER A 156 2.16 3.82 0.26
C SER A 156 1.03 3.58 1.27
N MET A 157 -0.10 2.99 0.84
CA MET A 157 -1.15 2.58 1.78
C MET A 157 -0.72 1.43 2.68
N LEU A 158 0.03 0.45 2.15
CA LEU A 158 0.62 -0.61 2.97
C LEU A 158 1.58 -0.04 4.02
N LEU A 159 2.46 0.90 3.63
CA LEU A 159 3.36 1.58 4.55
C LEU A 159 2.60 2.35 5.64
N LYS A 160 1.53 3.07 5.27
CA LYS A 160 0.66 3.78 6.21
C LYS A 160 -0.04 2.80 7.17
N ALA A 161 -0.60 1.72 6.65
CA ALA A 161 -1.32 0.72 7.45
C ALA A 161 -0.42 0.08 8.52
N ARG A 162 0.88 -0.09 8.26
CA ARG A 162 1.85 -0.56 9.25
C ARG A 162 2.07 0.41 10.41
N SER A 163 1.66 1.66 10.30
CA SER A 163 1.71 2.64 11.39
C SER A 163 0.37 2.78 12.13
N PHE A 164 -0.61 1.92 11.85
CA PHE A 164 -1.89 1.92 12.56
C PHE A 164 -1.72 1.38 13.98
N ASP A 165 -2.44 1.99 14.90
CA ASP A 165 -2.56 1.50 16.28
C ASP A 165 -3.72 0.49 16.36
N GLY A 166 -3.37 -0.81 16.33
CA GLY A 166 -4.36 -1.89 16.34
C GLY A 166 -5.27 -1.90 17.57
N SER A 167 -4.86 -1.28 18.69
CA SER A 167 -5.66 -1.21 19.92
C SER A 167 -6.89 -0.30 19.79
N LYS A 168 -6.91 0.57 18.77
CA LYS A 168 -8.00 1.53 18.51
C LYS A 168 -9.13 0.95 17.68
N PHE A 169 -8.98 -0.25 17.11
CA PHE A 169 -9.97 -0.84 16.22
C PHE A 169 -10.83 -1.90 16.90
N LYS A 170 -12.11 -1.90 16.56
CA LYS A 170 -13.06 -2.98 16.84
C LYS A 170 -13.26 -3.81 15.57
N VAL A 171 -13.54 -5.11 15.73
CA VAL A 171 -13.83 -5.99 14.59
C VAL A 171 -14.98 -5.41 13.77
N GLY A 172 -14.74 -5.28 12.46
CA GLY A 172 -15.68 -4.66 11.51
C GLY A 172 -15.43 -3.17 11.24
N ASP A 173 -14.55 -2.50 12.00
CA ASP A 173 -14.20 -1.11 11.72
C ASP A 173 -13.59 -0.98 10.32
N ARG A 174 -14.00 0.10 9.63
CA ARG A 174 -13.65 0.38 8.25
C ARG A 174 -12.79 1.64 8.16
N ILE A 175 -11.65 1.50 7.57
CA ILE A 175 -10.72 2.60 7.32
C ILE A 175 -10.86 2.96 5.83
N LYS A 176 -11.54 4.07 5.56
CA LYS A 176 -11.71 4.63 4.22
C LYS A 176 -10.40 5.28 3.76
N PHE A 177 -10.05 5.13 2.49
CA PHE A 177 -8.97 5.86 1.84
C PHE A 177 -9.22 6.00 0.33
N LEU A 178 -8.59 6.99 -0.30
CA LEU A 178 -8.56 7.12 -1.76
C LEU A 178 -7.37 6.33 -2.30
N MET A 179 -7.64 5.38 -3.19
CA MET A 179 -6.61 4.62 -3.88
C MET A 179 -6.35 5.20 -5.26
N ALA A 180 -5.12 5.66 -5.49
CA ALA A 180 -4.67 6.20 -6.76
C ALA A 180 -3.95 5.11 -7.56
N GLU A 181 -4.48 4.82 -8.72
CA GLU A 181 -3.90 3.93 -9.73
C GLU A 181 -3.67 4.68 -11.04
N GLY A 182 -2.97 4.07 -11.99
CA GLY A 182 -2.69 4.73 -13.27
C GLY A 182 -3.92 5.09 -14.11
N LYS A 183 -5.11 4.59 -13.76
CA LYS A 183 -6.37 4.85 -14.49
C LYS A 183 -7.29 5.83 -13.77
N HIS A 184 -7.40 5.73 -12.47
CA HIS A 184 -8.39 6.41 -11.64
C HIS A 184 -7.91 6.59 -10.21
N CYS A 185 -8.63 7.40 -9.47
CA CYS A 185 -8.51 7.52 -8.02
C CYS A 185 -9.90 7.30 -7.42
N GLU A 186 -10.04 6.23 -6.63
CA GLU A 186 -11.34 5.77 -6.14
C GLU A 186 -11.28 5.45 -4.64
N GLU A 187 -12.45 5.52 -4.00
CA GLU A 187 -12.62 5.20 -2.59
C GLU A 187 -12.55 3.68 -2.38
N GLN A 188 -11.69 3.28 -1.44
CA GLN A 188 -11.48 1.89 -1.05
C GLN A 188 -11.48 1.76 0.47
N TYR A 189 -11.51 0.52 0.97
CA TYR A 189 -11.62 0.25 2.40
C TYR A 189 -10.61 -0.79 2.86
N ILE A 190 -10.04 -0.55 4.04
CA ILE A 190 -9.41 -1.59 4.85
C ILE A 190 -10.35 -1.89 6.01
N VAL A 191 -10.68 -3.17 6.22
CA VAL A 191 -11.59 -3.62 7.28
C VAL A 191 -10.78 -4.41 8.31
N TYR A 192 -10.87 -4.01 9.58
CA TYR A 192 -10.25 -4.77 10.66
C TYR A 192 -11.06 -6.04 10.97
N ARG A 193 -10.42 -7.20 10.93
CA ARG A 193 -11.03 -8.51 11.12
C ARG A 193 -10.80 -9.09 12.52
N GLY A 194 -9.93 -8.48 13.30
CA GLY A 194 -9.61 -8.94 14.65
C GLY A 194 -8.17 -9.37 14.81
N ARG A 195 -7.94 -10.23 15.80
CA ARG A 195 -6.62 -10.74 16.16
C ARG A 195 -6.63 -12.27 16.08
N GLU A 196 -5.58 -12.83 15.50
CA GLU A 196 -5.46 -14.27 15.27
C GLU A 196 -4.02 -14.72 15.44
N LYS A 197 -3.81 -15.93 16.00
CA LYS A 197 -2.51 -16.59 15.97
C LYS A 197 -2.35 -17.34 14.66
N PHE A 198 -1.25 -17.12 13.98
CA PHE A 198 -0.89 -17.78 12.74
C PHE A 198 0.46 -18.49 12.89
N THR A 199 0.50 -19.80 12.63
CA THR A 199 1.74 -20.56 12.51
C THR A 199 2.09 -20.73 11.04
N ASN A 200 3.30 -20.33 10.68
CA ASN A 200 3.82 -20.54 9.33
C ASN A 200 4.38 -21.96 9.23
N ASP A 201 3.66 -22.87 8.59
CA ASP A 201 4.01 -24.28 8.44
C ASP A 201 5.36 -24.52 7.72
N TYR A 202 5.90 -23.52 7.03
CA TYR A 202 7.18 -23.63 6.32
C TYR A 202 8.39 -23.22 7.18
N THR A 203 8.19 -22.40 8.20
CA THR A 203 9.24 -21.90 9.09
C THR A 203 9.06 -22.33 10.54
N ASP A 204 7.94 -22.94 10.87
CA ASP A 204 7.51 -23.35 12.22
C ASP A 204 7.49 -22.18 13.22
N VAL A 205 7.25 -20.97 12.71
CA VAL A 205 7.14 -19.75 13.54
C VAL A 205 5.68 -19.38 13.72
N THR A 206 5.28 -19.21 15.00
CA THR A 206 3.95 -18.72 15.37
C THR A 206 3.98 -17.22 15.60
N TYR A 207 3.09 -16.49 14.92
CA TYR A 207 2.90 -15.07 15.05
C TYR A 207 1.56 -14.76 15.72
N ASP A 208 1.55 -13.76 16.57
CA ASP A 208 0.33 -13.09 17.01
C ASP A 208 0.04 -11.97 16.01
N CYS A 209 -1.11 -12.02 15.33
CA CYS A 209 -1.40 -11.17 14.19
C CYS A 209 -2.65 -10.30 14.41
N LEU A 210 -2.58 -9.07 13.93
CA LEU A 210 -3.75 -8.28 13.57
C LEU A 210 -4.15 -8.64 12.14
N VAL A 211 -5.45 -8.83 11.90
CA VAL A 211 -5.97 -9.24 10.59
C VAL A 211 -6.76 -8.10 9.97
N PHE A 212 -6.41 -7.74 8.74
CA PHE A 212 -7.07 -6.70 7.96
C PHE A 212 -7.42 -7.22 6.58
N SER A 213 -8.56 -6.79 6.03
CA SER A 213 -8.94 -7.09 4.65
C SER A 213 -8.98 -5.82 3.82
N PHE A 214 -8.34 -5.85 2.66
CA PHE A 214 -8.57 -4.86 1.61
C PHE A 214 -9.82 -5.24 0.83
N VAL A 215 -10.78 -4.31 0.77
CA VAL A 215 -12.10 -4.50 0.18
C VAL A 215 -12.31 -3.47 -0.92
N GLU A 216 -12.49 -3.94 -2.14
CA GLU A 216 -12.89 -3.14 -3.30
C GLU A 216 -14.41 -3.05 -3.41
N LYS A 217 -14.88 -1.88 -3.83
CA LYS A 217 -16.29 -1.65 -4.12
C LYS A 217 -16.54 -1.86 -5.61
N GLU A 218 -17.26 -2.92 -5.96
CA GLU A 218 -17.73 -3.18 -7.33
C GLU A 218 -19.22 -2.79 -7.45
N GLY A 219 -19.52 -1.54 -7.76
CA GLY A 219 -20.89 -1.00 -7.79
C GLY A 219 -21.57 -1.04 -6.41
N LYS A 220 -22.63 -1.86 -6.25
CA LYS A 220 -23.30 -2.09 -4.97
C LYS A 220 -22.72 -3.25 -4.15
N LYS A 221 -21.80 -4.01 -4.72
CA LYS A 221 -21.17 -5.16 -4.07
C LYS A 221 -19.80 -4.80 -3.57
N GLU A 222 -19.39 -5.46 -2.52
CA GLU A 222 -18.04 -5.40 -1.98
C GLU A 222 -17.36 -6.74 -2.20
N LYS A 223 -16.06 -6.67 -2.53
CA LYS A 223 -15.24 -7.83 -2.75
C LYS A 223 -13.98 -7.71 -1.91
N GLU A 224 -13.75 -8.71 -1.08
CA GLU A 224 -12.46 -8.87 -0.41
C GLU A 224 -11.42 -9.30 -1.44
N VAL A 225 -10.33 -8.54 -1.53
CA VAL A 225 -9.27 -8.75 -2.53
C VAL A 225 -8.06 -9.40 -1.89
N VAL A 226 -7.65 -8.88 -0.74
CA VAL A 226 -6.50 -9.39 0.02
C VAL A 226 -6.82 -9.35 1.51
N THR A 227 -6.50 -10.44 2.22
CA THR A 227 -6.46 -10.46 3.69
C THR A 227 -5.01 -10.46 4.14
N PHE A 228 -4.65 -9.52 5.01
CA PHE A 228 -3.32 -9.32 5.57
C PHE A 228 -3.28 -9.79 7.01
N TYR A 229 -2.33 -10.64 7.35
CA TYR A 229 -1.96 -11.00 8.70
C TYR A 229 -0.66 -10.26 9.03
N VAL A 230 -0.74 -9.26 9.90
CA VAL A 230 0.42 -8.44 10.28
C VAL A 230 0.78 -8.70 11.74
N THR A 231 2.07 -8.70 12.07
CA THR A 231 2.50 -8.92 13.46
C THR A 231 1.87 -7.89 14.40
N ASN A 232 1.40 -8.34 15.56
CA ASN A 232 0.86 -7.48 16.62
C ASN A 232 1.99 -6.93 17.50
N ASP A 233 2.94 -6.22 16.86
CA ASP A 233 4.06 -5.54 17.47
C ASP A 233 4.23 -4.14 16.85
N LYS A 234 5.28 -3.42 17.20
CA LYS A 234 5.54 -2.08 16.66
C LYS A 234 5.94 -2.06 15.17
N ASN A 235 6.27 -3.19 14.58
CA ASN A 235 6.71 -3.27 13.17
C ASN A 235 5.55 -3.54 12.21
N HIS A 236 4.47 -4.19 12.68
CA HIS A 236 3.33 -4.61 11.87
C HIS A 236 3.77 -5.24 10.54
N ILE A 237 4.68 -6.24 10.62
CA ILE A 237 5.20 -6.93 9.44
C ILE A 237 4.10 -7.83 8.87
N PRO A 238 3.75 -7.72 7.58
CA PRO A 238 2.88 -8.69 6.93
C PRO A 238 3.55 -10.06 6.90
N VAL A 239 3.04 -11.03 7.66
CA VAL A 239 3.60 -12.39 7.74
C VAL A 239 2.86 -13.37 6.84
N ARG A 240 1.61 -13.05 6.48
CA ARG A 240 0.81 -13.80 5.52
C ARG A 240 -0.14 -12.85 4.78
N LEU A 241 -0.29 -13.08 3.49
CA LEU A 241 -1.29 -12.45 2.64
C LEU A 241 -2.11 -13.55 1.96
N ASP A 242 -3.43 -13.46 2.06
CA ASP A 242 -4.36 -14.32 1.33
C ASP A 242 -5.00 -13.51 0.20
N LEU A 243 -4.71 -13.84 -1.05
CA LEU A 243 -5.20 -13.16 -2.25
C LEU A 243 -6.41 -13.92 -2.81
N HIS A 244 -7.55 -13.22 -2.89
CA HIS A 244 -8.80 -13.76 -3.40
C HIS A 244 -8.92 -13.51 -4.90
N LEU A 245 -8.44 -14.45 -5.70
CA LEU A 245 -8.39 -14.32 -7.15
C LEU A 245 -9.74 -14.72 -7.79
N LYS A 246 -9.96 -14.30 -9.04
CA LYS A 246 -11.15 -14.74 -9.81
C LYS A 246 -11.17 -16.26 -10.03
N PHE A 247 -9.99 -16.87 -10.15
CA PHE A 247 -9.83 -18.31 -10.34
C PHE A 247 -8.82 -18.83 -9.30
N GLY A 248 -9.32 -19.47 -8.24
CA GLY A 248 -8.50 -19.99 -7.17
C GLY A 248 -8.10 -18.94 -6.14
N SER A 249 -7.09 -19.25 -5.37
CA SER A 249 -6.51 -18.36 -4.36
C SER A 249 -5.00 -18.43 -4.37
N ALA A 250 -4.34 -17.35 -3.98
CA ALA A 250 -2.91 -17.35 -3.77
C ALA A 250 -2.60 -16.92 -2.33
N LYS A 251 -1.45 -17.36 -1.84
CA LYS A 251 -0.94 -16.94 -0.53
C LYS A 251 0.51 -16.51 -0.65
N ALA A 252 0.87 -15.49 0.11
CA ALA A 252 2.25 -15.12 0.33
C ALA A 252 2.58 -15.36 1.80
N PHE A 253 3.68 -16.05 2.08
CA PHE A 253 4.17 -16.27 3.43
C PHE A 253 5.54 -15.64 3.60
N LEU A 254 5.73 -14.91 4.70
CA LEU A 254 7.02 -14.33 5.04
C LEU A 254 8.07 -15.43 5.15
N HIS A 255 9.16 -15.29 4.39
CA HIS A 255 10.32 -16.16 4.42
C HIS A 255 11.45 -15.55 5.26
N THR A 256 11.81 -14.28 5.01
CA THR A 256 12.79 -13.55 5.81
C THR A 256 12.39 -12.10 6.04
N ALA A 257 12.81 -11.56 7.20
CA ALA A 257 12.73 -10.14 7.51
C ALA A 257 14.10 -9.67 8.01
N LYS A 258 14.66 -8.63 7.38
CA LYS A 258 15.96 -8.03 7.73
C LYS A 258 15.81 -6.51 7.85
N GLY A 259 16.67 -5.87 8.64
CA GLY A 259 16.67 -4.41 8.79
C GLY A 259 15.41 -3.85 9.49
N VAL A 260 14.71 -4.68 10.24
CA VAL A 260 13.47 -4.31 10.96
C VAL A 260 13.77 -3.25 12.02
N ARG A 261 12.93 -2.22 12.11
CA ARG A 261 13.17 -1.03 12.96
C ARG A 261 13.11 -1.32 14.46
N ASN A 262 12.05 -2.01 14.89
CA ASN A 262 11.83 -2.28 16.32
C ASN A 262 12.27 -3.71 16.63
N LYS A 263 13.29 -3.83 17.48
CA LYS A 263 13.83 -5.12 17.94
C LYS A 263 13.11 -5.59 19.19
#